data_3240163a85e2aaaacd4f3602b82edde8
#
_entry.id   3240163a85e2aaaacd4f3602b82edde8
#
_cell.length_a   1.000
_cell.length_b   1.000
_cell.length_c   1.000
_cell.angle_alpha   90.00
_cell.angle_beta   90.00
_cell.angle_gamma   90.00
#
_symmetry.space_group_name_H-M   'P 1'
#
loop_
_entity.id
_entity.type
_entity.pdbx_description
1 polymer ?
#
loop_
_entity_poly.entity_id
_entity_poly.type
_entity_poly.pdbx_seq_one_letter_code
_entity_poly.pdbx_strand_id
1 'polypeptide(L)'
;MITSMKRLLDWRVLIGLLVVLVALPLVVRNSEWHALNAAARSGTTGAHVQLSEGLAHYEMAGPETAPPVLLVHGFSVPSYIFDPTFAALVAAGHRVIRFDLYGRGTSDRPRGDYDIARFTRQIDELLTALDVQGPVDLVGLSMGGPIVAAYTVAHPERVRRLVLLDPMASTRDPGMLQWPLVGEYLFRVAVLPGMAAGQSSDFAHPERFPEWAERYREQMRYCGFGRAILSTLRHVITRDPMPTYQAVGAQRRPVLLIWGEQDHTTPYSQNVQVRQALGEHEFLSVADAGHLSHLERPEVVEPALIAFLASP
;
A
#
# COMPACT_ATOMS: atom_id res chain seq x y z
N MET A 1 -43.48 -12.46 -55.21
CA MET A 1 -43.20 -11.10 -54.66
C MET A 1 -42.88 -11.25 -53.19
N ILE A 2 -41.62 -11.40 -52.88
CA ILE A 2 -41.14 -11.56 -51.48
C ILE A 2 -40.57 -10.18 -51.11
N THR A 3 -41.40 -9.38 -50.42
CA THR A 3 -41.00 -8.09 -49.86
C THR A 3 -40.01 -8.31 -48.73
N SER A 4 -38.74 -8.06 -48.99
CA SER A 4 -37.65 -8.00 -48.01
C SER A 4 -37.94 -6.89 -47.00
N MET A 5 -38.46 -7.26 -45.83
CA MET A 5 -38.56 -6.40 -44.67
C MET A 5 -37.16 -6.32 -43.99
N LYS A 6 -36.22 -5.58 -44.56
CA LYS A 6 -35.07 -5.08 -43.83
C LYS A 6 -35.59 -4.01 -42.84
N ARG A 7 -35.98 -4.42 -41.62
CA ARG A 7 -36.13 -3.50 -40.50
C ARG A 7 -34.75 -2.93 -40.24
N LEU A 8 -34.48 -1.73 -40.75
CA LEU A 8 -33.39 -0.93 -40.29
C LEU A 8 -33.59 -0.76 -38.78
N LEU A 9 -32.73 -1.37 -37.98
CA LEU A 9 -32.77 -1.21 -36.54
C LEU A 9 -32.64 0.30 -36.26
N ASP A 10 -33.63 0.87 -35.57
CA ASP A 10 -33.65 2.29 -35.28
C ASP A 10 -32.33 2.66 -34.55
N TRP A 11 -31.59 3.67 -35.01
CA TRP A 11 -30.33 4.12 -34.43
C TRP A 11 -30.49 4.45 -32.91
N ARG A 12 -31.71 4.84 -32.50
CA ARG A 12 -32.05 5.08 -31.08
C ARG A 12 -32.00 3.81 -30.26
N VAL A 13 -32.45 2.70 -30.83
CA VAL A 13 -32.36 1.38 -30.18
C VAL A 13 -30.92 0.93 -30.10
N LEU A 14 -30.13 1.15 -31.14
CA LEU A 14 -28.68 0.84 -31.14
C LEU A 14 -27.92 1.65 -30.06
N ILE A 15 -28.22 2.95 -29.95
CA ILE A 15 -27.63 3.78 -28.88
C ILE A 15 -28.09 3.29 -27.50
N GLY A 16 -29.37 2.97 -27.32
CA GLY A 16 -29.86 2.44 -26.06
C GLY A 16 -29.16 1.15 -25.66
N LEU A 17 -29.00 0.22 -26.62
CA LEU A 17 -28.26 -1.03 -26.40
C LEU A 17 -26.78 -0.76 -26.05
N LEU A 18 -26.13 0.17 -26.75
CA LEU A 18 -24.74 0.55 -26.46
C LEU A 18 -24.59 1.14 -25.04
N VAL A 19 -25.50 2.04 -24.64
CA VAL A 19 -25.53 2.60 -23.29
C VAL A 19 -25.69 1.50 -22.24
N VAL A 20 -26.60 0.57 -22.45
CA VAL A 20 -26.78 -0.58 -21.55
C VAL A 20 -25.54 -1.45 -21.52
N LEU A 21 -24.93 -1.75 -22.66
CA LEU A 21 -23.70 -2.55 -22.74
C LEU A 21 -22.54 -1.94 -21.96
N VAL A 22 -22.42 -0.61 -21.97
CA VAL A 22 -21.37 0.11 -21.24
C VAL A 22 -21.74 0.31 -19.77
N ALA A 23 -22.98 0.64 -19.44
CA ALA A 23 -23.39 0.96 -18.07
C ALA A 23 -23.62 -0.29 -17.19
N LEU A 24 -24.15 -1.37 -17.75
CA LEU A 24 -24.46 -2.57 -16.99
C LEU A 24 -23.25 -3.20 -16.30
N PRO A 25 -22.07 -3.35 -16.93
CA PRO A 25 -20.89 -3.86 -16.25
C PRO A 25 -20.46 -2.98 -15.06
N LEU A 26 -20.58 -1.65 -15.16
CA LEU A 26 -20.26 -0.73 -14.05
C LEU A 26 -21.17 -0.94 -12.84
N VAL A 27 -22.44 -1.27 -13.05
CA VAL A 27 -23.39 -1.55 -11.96
C VAL A 27 -23.16 -2.94 -11.37
N VAL A 28 -23.07 -3.96 -12.23
CA VAL A 28 -22.96 -5.36 -11.79
C VAL A 28 -21.61 -5.65 -11.11
N ARG A 29 -20.55 -5.00 -11.55
CA ARG A 29 -19.18 -5.18 -11.00
C ARG A 29 -18.84 -4.20 -9.90
N ASN A 30 -19.72 -3.27 -9.54
CA ASN A 30 -19.45 -2.33 -8.45
C ASN A 30 -19.42 -3.06 -7.11
N SER A 31 -18.40 -2.81 -6.33
CA SER A 31 -18.29 -3.25 -4.93
C SER A 31 -18.46 -2.10 -3.93
N GLU A 32 -18.35 -0.85 -4.38
CA GLU A 32 -18.30 0.36 -3.56
C GLU A 32 -19.70 0.90 -3.26
N TRP A 33 -20.43 0.27 -2.35
CA TRP A 33 -21.81 0.64 -2.00
C TRP A 33 -21.93 1.37 -0.67
N HIS A 34 -20.88 1.45 0.13
CA HIS A 34 -20.93 2.02 1.47
C HIS A 34 -20.11 3.30 1.58
N ALA A 35 -20.69 4.29 2.27
CA ALA A 35 -19.92 5.46 2.69
C ALA A 35 -19.02 5.09 3.87
N LEU A 36 -17.79 5.58 3.86
CA LEU A 36 -16.89 5.46 5.00
C LEU A 36 -17.22 6.57 6.00
N ASN A 37 -18.18 6.30 6.88
CA ASN A 37 -18.69 7.23 7.90
C ASN A 37 -18.29 6.80 9.32
N ALA A 38 -18.74 7.52 10.34
CA ALA A 38 -18.45 7.21 11.73
C ALA A 38 -18.91 5.81 12.15
N ALA A 39 -20.07 5.34 11.66
CA ALA A 39 -20.55 3.98 11.95
C ALA A 39 -19.66 2.90 11.33
N ALA A 40 -19.14 3.13 10.11
CA ALA A 40 -18.20 2.20 9.48
C ALA A 40 -16.86 2.12 10.24
N ARG A 41 -16.47 3.16 10.95
CA ARG A 41 -15.24 3.24 11.73
C ARG A 41 -15.39 2.75 13.18
N SER A 42 -16.61 2.70 13.71
CA SER A 42 -16.85 2.39 15.14
C SER A 42 -16.46 0.96 15.54
N GLY A 43 -16.31 0.04 14.59
CA GLY A 43 -15.90 -1.36 14.83
C GLY A 43 -14.41 -1.62 14.60
N THR A 44 -13.61 -0.60 14.26
CA THR A 44 -12.17 -0.78 14.00
C THR A 44 -11.38 -0.61 15.30
N THR A 45 -10.30 -1.38 15.44
CA THR A 45 -9.28 -1.15 16.46
C THR A 45 -8.55 0.16 16.20
N GLY A 46 -7.86 0.69 17.21
CA GLY A 46 -7.11 1.94 17.07
C GLY A 46 -7.97 3.19 17.14
N ALA A 47 -7.48 4.27 16.55
CA ALA A 47 -8.10 5.59 16.60
C ALA A 47 -8.04 6.28 15.22
N HIS A 48 -8.76 7.38 15.10
CA HIS A 48 -8.73 8.25 13.93
C HIS A 48 -8.32 9.65 14.34
N VAL A 49 -7.44 10.26 13.59
CA VAL A 49 -6.99 11.65 13.80
C VAL A 49 -7.27 12.48 12.56
N GLN A 50 -7.71 13.74 12.78
CA GLN A 50 -7.96 14.67 11.69
C GLN A 50 -6.64 15.23 11.19
N LEU A 51 -6.36 15.03 9.91
CA LEU A 51 -5.25 15.63 9.17
C LEU A 51 -5.82 16.59 8.11
N SER A 52 -4.95 17.24 7.35
CA SER A 52 -5.37 18.28 6.39
C SER A 52 -6.35 17.79 5.32
N GLU A 53 -6.22 16.54 4.86
CA GLU A 53 -7.05 15.99 3.79
C GLU A 53 -8.13 15.01 4.27
N GLY A 54 -8.30 14.82 5.60
CA GLY A 54 -9.31 13.96 6.18
C GLY A 54 -8.84 13.17 7.39
N LEU A 55 -9.69 12.24 7.86
CA LEU A 55 -9.36 11.34 8.95
C LEU A 55 -8.37 10.28 8.52
N ALA A 56 -7.29 10.10 9.30
CA ALA A 56 -6.35 8.99 9.17
C ALA A 56 -6.55 8.02 10.32
N HIS A 57 -6.72 6.75 10.02
CA HIS A 57 -6.73 5.65 10.98
C HIS A 57 -5.30 5.32 11.41
N TYR A 58 -5.09 5.11 12.70
CA TYR A 58 -3.81 4.66 13.24
C TYR A 58 -4.00 3.80 14.49
N GLU A 59 -2.97 3.02 14.77
CA GLU A 59 -2.80 2.31 16.04
C GLU A 59 -1.42 2.63 16.60
N MET A 60 -1.34 2.83 17.91
CA MET A 60 -0.07 3.11 18.60
C MET A 60 -0.04 2.36 19.92
N ALA A 61 1.08 1.69 20.19
CA ALA A 61 1.32 0.98 21.44
C ALA A 61 2.80 0.99 21.82
N GLY A 62 3.07 0.60 23.07
CA GLY A 62 4.41 0.54 23.65
C GLY A 62 4.75 1.76 24.49
N PRO A 63 5.96 1.80 25.10
CA PRO A 63 6.37 2.84 26.03
C PRO A 63 6.53 4.21 25.35
N GLU A 64 5.97 5.26 25.90
CA GLU A 64 6.09 6.63 25.36
C GLU A 64 7.55 7.13 25.30
N THR A 65 8.40 6.62 26.17
CA THR A 65 9.82 7.01 26.27
C THR A 65 10.71 6.35 25.22
N ALA A 66 10.22 5.27 24.55
CA ALA A 66 10.98 4.61 23.51
C ALA A 66 10.91 5.40 22.19
N PRO A 67 11.99 5.43 21.38
CA PRO A 67 11.94 5.99 20.05
C PRO A 67 10.84 5.30 19.22
N PRO A 68 9.97 6.07 18.54
CA PRO A 68 8.86 5.48 17.82
C PRO A 68 9.30 4.81 16.52
N VAL A 69 8.68 3.68 16.22
CA VAL A 69 8.79 2.95 14.96
C VAL A 69 7.48 3.16 14.17
N LEU A 70 7.56 3.73 12.98
CA LEU A 70 6.41 3.93 12.10
C LEU A 70 6.40 2.88 11.00
N LEU A 71 5.32 2.11 10.92
CA LEU A 71 5.09 1.07 9.90
C LEU A 71 4.23 1.62 8.76
N VAL A 72 4.76 1.60 7.54
CA VAL A 72 4.12 2.12 6.33
C VAL A 72 3.86 0.98 5.37
N HIS A 73 2.59 0.66 5.14
CA HIS A 73 2.15 -0.46 4.33
C HIS A 73 2.30 -0.22 2.82
N GLY A 74 2.08 -1.28 2.04
CA GLY A 74 2.22 -1.30 0.59
C GLY A 74 1.04 -0.70 -0.20
N PHE A 75 0.90 -1.16 -1.46
CA PHE A 75 0.01 -0.58 -2.47
C PHE A 75 -1.45 -0.57 -2.09
N SER A 76 -2.00 -1.69 -1.62
CA SER A 76 -3.45 -1.83 -1.51
C SER A 76 -3.94 -2.45 -0.20
N VAL A 77 -3.11 -3.20 0.53
CA VAL A 77 -3.46 -3.78 1.83
C VAL A 77 -3.18 -2.74 2.93
N PRO A 78 -4.14 -2.44 3.81
CA PRO A 78 -3.95 -1.44 4.87
C PRO A 78 -3.09 -1.95 6.02
N SER A 79 -2.95 -1.15 7.07
CA SER A 79 -2.03 -1.34 8.19
C SER A 79 -2.13 -2.68 8.93
N TYR A 80 -3.25 -3.39 8.83
CA TYR A 80 -3.37 -4.72 9.40
C TYR A 80 -2.38 -5.75 8.84
N ILE A 81 -1.76 -5.45 7.70
CA ILE A 81 -0.70 -6.29 7.13
C ILE A 81 0.47 -6.45 8.10
N PHE A 82 0.61 -5.55 9.05
CA PHE A 82 1.62 -5.58 10.09
C PHE A 82 1.13 -6.16 11.43
N ASP A 83 -0.04 -6.84 11.51
CA ASP A 83 -0.56 -7.34 12.80
C ASP A 83 0.48 -8.11 13.62
N PRO A 84 1.18 -9.15 13.10
CA PRO A 84 2.20 -9.86 13.85
C PRO A 84 3.41 -8.98 14.19
N THR A 85 3.93 -8.27 13.21
CA THR A 85 5.11 -7.39 13.38
C THR A 85 4.87 -6.29 14.41
N PHE A 86 3.67 -5.68 14.39
CA PHE A 86 3.26 -4.68 15.38
C PHE A 86 3.29 -5.28 16.78
N ALA A 87 2.68 -6.45 16.97
CA ALA A 87 2.63 -7.14 18.26
C ALA A 87 4.04 -7.52 18.75
N ALA A 88 4.89 -8.07 17.86
CA ALA A 88 6.25 -8.48 18.20
C ALA A 88 7.13 -7.29 18.61
N LEU A 89 7.07 -6.19 17.88
CA LEU A 89 7.84 -4.97 18.21
C LEU A 89 7.36 -4.35 19.52
N VAL A 90 6.05 -4.30 19.78
CA VAL A 90 5.51 -3.82 21.06
C VAL A 90 5.95 -4.73 22.23
N ALA A 91 5.90 -6.05 22.05
CA ALA A 91 6.37 -7.01 23.04
C ALA A 91 7.89 -6.88 23.32
N ALA A 92 8.66 -6.47 22.32
CA ALA A 92 10.09 -6.18 22.47
C ALA A 92 10.39 -4.80 23.12
N GLY A 93 9.35 -4.02 23.49
CA GLY A 93 9.49 -2.76 24.19
C GLY A 93 9.63 -1.52 23.28
N HIS A 94 9.37 -1.65 21.97
CA HIS A 94 9.32 -0.50 21.07
C HIS A 94 7.99 0.25 21.19
N ARG A 95 8.03 1.59 20.99
CA ARG A 95 6.85 2.40 20.73
C ARG A 95 6.53 2.28 19.24
N VAL A 96 5.44 1.64 18.89
CA VAL A 96 5.11 1.33 17.49
C VAL A 96 3.86 2.09 17.05
N ILE A 97 3.92 2.68 15.87
CA ILE A 97 2.82 3.35 15.20
C ILE A 97 2.61 2.66 13.86
N ARG A 98 1.37 2.29 13.55
CA ARG A 98 0.94 1.88 12.21
C ARG A 98 -0.29 2.67 11.81
N PHE A 99 -0.48 2.92 10.53
CA PHE A 99 -1.59 3.72 10.05
C PHE A 99 -2.01 3.30 8.65
N ASP A 100 -3.25 3.63 8.29
CA ASP A 100 -3.73 3.42 6.93
C ASP A 100 -3.39 4.64 6.07
N LEU A 101 -2.64 4.43 4.99
CA LEU A 101 -2.47 5.45 3.96
C LEU A 101 -3.84 5.89 3.42
N TYR A 102 -3.99 7.16 3.09
CA TYR A 102 -5.22 7.65 2.46
C TYR A 102 -5.66 6.74 1.31
N GLY A 103 -6.96 6.47 1.24
CA GLY A 103 -7.54 5.57 0.25
C GLY A 103 -7.55 4.10 0.63
N ARG A 104 -6.97 3.70 1.78
CA ARG A 104 -6.91 2.32 2.28
C ARG A 104 -7.56 2.22 3.65
N GLY A 105 -7.91 0.98 4.03
CA GLY A 105 -8.49 0.69 5.33
C GLY A 105 -9.65 1.59 5.66
N THR A 106 -9.57 2.22 6.82
CA THR A 106 -10.57 3.18 7.32
C THR A 106 -10.10 4.64 7.34
N SER A 107 -8.92 4.94 6.77
CA SER A 107 -8.53 6.31 6.43
C SER A 107 -9.39 6.88 5.32
N ASP A 108 -9.58 8.19 5.32
CA ASP A 108 -10.36 8.89 4.30
C ASP A 108 -9.82 8.69 2.88
N ARG A 109 -10.69 8.98 1.91
CA ARG A 109 -10.41 8.83 0.48
C ARG A 109 -10.52 10.19 -0.22
N PRO A 110 -9.62 11.16 0.09
CA PRO A 110 -9.66 12.49 -0.50
C PRO A 110 -9.62 12.43 -2.04
N ARG A 111 -10.11 13.47 -2.69
CA ARG A 111 -10.01 13.61 -4.15
C ARG A 111 -8.61 14.07 -4.54
N GLY A 112 -8.27 13.94 -5.83
CA GLY A 112 -6.97 14.31 -6.38
C GLY A 112 -6.00 13.13 -6.49
N ASP A 113 -4.75 13.44 -6.76
CA ASP A 113 -3.72 12.45 -7.05
C ASP A 113 -3.19 11.79 -5.77
N TYR A 114 -3.00 10.48 -5.85
CA TYR A 114 -2.39 9.67 -4.79
C TYR A 114 -0.94 9.41 -5.16
N ASP A 115 -0.09 10.38 -4.92
CA ASP A 115 1.32 10.38 -5.24
C ASP A 115 2.21 10.29 -3.97
N ILE A 116 3.51 10.20 -4.17
CA ILE A 116 4.49 10.14 -3.06
C ILE A 116 4.39 11.39 -2.18
N ALA A 117 4.17 12.57 -2.76
CA ALA A 117 4.09 13.82 -2.01
C ALA A 117 2.89 13.84 -1.05
N ARG A 118 1.73 13.30 -1.45
CA ARG A 118 0.58 13.13 -0.56
C ARG A 118 0.90 12.20 0.60
N PHE A 119 1.51 11.06 0.32
CA PHE A 119 1.80 10.07 1.36
C PHE A 119 2.89 10.53 2.32
N THR A 120 3.93 11.21 1.85
CA THR A 120 4.96 11.78 2.74
C THR A 120 4.39 12.90 3.61
N ARG A 121 3.51 13.75 3.06
CA ARG A 121 2.79 14.76 3.85
C ARG A 121 1.88 14.11 4.90
N GLN A 122 1.18 13.02 4.56
CA GLN A 122 0.37 12.27 5.54
C GLN A 122 1.21 11.74 6.70
N ILE A 123 2.43 11.25 6.44
CA ILE A 123 3.37 10.83 7.50
C ILE A 123 3.72 12.02 8.40
N ASP A 124 4.11 13.15 7.84
CA ASP A 124 4.53 14.33 8.59
C ASP A 124 3.40 14.89 9.47
N GLU A 125 2.20 15.02 8.90
CA GLU A 125 1.01 15.47 9.61
C GLU A 125 0.58 14.49 10.71
N LEU A 126 0.68 13.17 10.46
CA LEU A 126 0.37 12.14 11.44
C LEU A 126 1.33 12.22 12.64
N LEU A 127 2.64 12.26 12.40
CA LEU A 127 3.64 12.37 13.46
C LEU A 127 3.44 13.65 14.29
N THR A 128 3.11 14.75 13.62
CA THR A 128 2.79 16.04 14.27
C THR A 128 1.53 15.93 15.12
N ALA A 129 0.46 15.36 14.60
CA ALA A 129 -0.81 15.20 15.30
C ALA A 129 -0.75 14.24 16.49
N LEU A 130 0.21 13.31 16.49
CA LEU A 130 0.48 12.37 17.58
C LEU A 130 1.56 12.89 18.57
N ASP A 131 1.96 14.15 18.43
CA ASP A 131 3.01 14.79 19.26
C ASP A 131 4.34 14.01 19.28
N VAL A 132 4.72 13.44 18.14
CA VAL A 132 6.00 12.76 17.94
C VAL A 132 7.05 13.79 17.54
N GLN A 133 7.80 14.30 18.51
CA GLN A 133 8.76 15.42 18.31
C GLN A 133 10.15 14.97 17.84
N GLY A 134 10.60 13.79 18.26
CA GLY A 134 11.94 13.27 17.96
C GLY A 134 12.02 12.53 16.62
N PRO A 135 13.23 12.09 16.24
CA PRO A 135 13.40 11.23 15.09
C PRO A 135 12.77 9.86 15.30
N VAL A 136 12.26 9.28 14.21
CA VAL A 136 11.57 7.99 14.17
C VAL A 136 12.38 6.96 13.40
N ASP A 137 12.12 5.69 13.67
CA ASP A 137 12.50 4.60 12.77
C ASP A 137 11.36 4.34 11.78
N LEU A 138 11.69 4.17 10.52
CA LEU A 138 10.70 3.93 9.46
C LEU A 138 10.82 2.50 8.93
N VAL A 139 9.70 1.83 8.82
CA VAL A 139 9.59 0.52 8.18
C VAL A 139 8.61 0.64 7.01
N GLY A 140 9.08 0.41 5.78
CA GLY A 140 8.27 0.50 4.58
C GLY A 140 8.18 -0.83 3.86
N LEU A 141 6.95 -1.35 3.68
CA LEU A 141 6.68 -2.57 2.93
C LEU A 141 6.31 -2.22 1.48
N SER A 142 6.93 -2.92 0.50
CA SER A 142 6.52 -2.80 -0.90
C SER A 142 6.51 -1.33 -1.39
N MET A 143 5.37 -0.80 -1.82
CA MET A 143 5.19 0.63 -2.13
C MET A 143 5.50 1.54 -0.93
N GLY A 144 5.34 1.07 0.30
CA GLY A 144 5.78 1.80 1.49
C GLY A 144 7.28 2.09 1.48
N GLY A 145 8.10 1.26 0.84
CA GLY A 145 9.55 1.45 0.70
C GLY A 145 9.91 2.79 0.06
N PRO A 146 9.50 3.10 -1.18
CA PRO A 146 9.75 4.41 -1.79
C PRO A 146 9.09 5.57 -1.04
N ILE A 147 7.95 5.36 -0.35
CA ILE A 147 7.32 6.42 0.46
C ILE A 147 8.22 6.80 1.65
N VAL A 148 8.66 5.80 2.44
CA VAL A 148 9.54 6.08 3.60
C VAL A 148 10.92 6.56 3.15
N ALA A 149 11.43 6.09 2.02
CA ALA A 149 12.67 6.59 1.43
C ALA A 149 12.55 8.06 1.02
N ALA A 150 11.45 8.46 0.37
CA ALA A 150 11.20 9.84 0.00
C ALA A 150 11.03 10.75 1.23
N TYR A 151 10.32 10.29 2.25
CA TYR A 151 10.24 11.01 3.53
C TYR A 151 11.61 11.17 4.17
N THR A 152 12.43 10.12 4.18
CA THR A 152 13.81 10.14 4.70
C THR A 152 14.69 11.15 3.97
N VAL A 153 14.56 11.26 2.66
CA VAL A 153 15.31 12.25 1.86
C VAL A 153 14.86 13.67 2.15
N ALA A 154 13.56 13.89 2.31
CA ALA A 154 12.99 15.22 2.56
C ALA A 154 13.21 15.70 4.00
N HIS A 155 13.27 14.79 4.98
CA HIS A 155 13.36 15.08 6.41
C HIS A 155 14.46 14.23 7.08
N PRO A 156 15.74 14.39 6.68
CA PRO A 156 16.83 13.53 7.14
C PRO A 156 17.04 13.56 8.67
N GLU A 157 16.74 14.70 9.31
CA GLU A 157 16.82 14.88 10.76
C GLU A 157 15.69 14.18 11.54
N ARG A 158 14.59 13.86 10.85
CA ARG A 158 13.41 13.21 11.43
C ARG A 158 13.50 11.68 11.39
N VAL A 159 14.50 11.11 10.75
CA VAL A 159 14.60 9.66 10.56
C VAL A 159 15.92 9.15 11.14
N ARG A 160 15.81 8.20 12.09
CA ARG A 160 16.95 7.56 12.75
C ARG A 160 17.45 6.37 11.92
N ARG A 161 16.55 5.43 11.62
CA ARG A 161 16.82 4.20 10.87
C ARG A 161 15.76 3.97 9.81
N LEU A 162 16.13 3.25 8.77
CA LEU A 162 15.23 2.88 7.68
C LEU A 162 15.23 1.36 7.49
N VAL A 163 14.05 0.76 7.46
CA VAL A 163 13.85 -0.64 7.08
C VAL A 163 13.00 -0.70 5.82
N LEU A 164 13.47 -1.46 4.85
CA LEU A 164 12.80 -1.72 3.59
C LEU A 164 12.44 -3.22 3.53
N LEU A 165 11.15 -3.53 3.57
CA LEU A 165 10.61 -4.88 3.46
C LEU A 165 10.09 -5.09 2.03
N ASP A 166 10.69 -6.02 1.29
CA ASP A 166 10.25 -6.38 -0.07
C ASP A 166 9.89 -5.14 -0.92
N PRO A 167 10.76 -4.11 -0.97
CA PRO A 167 10.38 -2.79 -1.45
C PRO A 167 10.14 -2.77 -2.95
N MET A 168 9.24 -1.89 -3.39
CA MET A 168 9.06 -1.61 -4.82
C MET A 168 10.37 -1.05 -5.40
N ALA A 169 10.90 -1.73 -6.42
CA ALA A 169 12.20 -1.43 -7.02
C ALA A 169 12.16 -1.14 -8.53
N SER A 170 10.99 -1.24 -9.14
CA SER A 170 10.82 -0.96 -10.57
C SER A 170 9.46 -0.36 -10.85
N THR A 171 9.33 0.25 -12.02
CA THR A 171 8.06 0.77 -12.53
C THR A 171 7.23 -0.34 -13.17
N ARG A 172 5.91 -0.15 -13.18
CA ARG A 172 5.01 -0.96 -14.01
C ARG A 172 4.29 -0.06 -15.00
N ASP A 173 4.22 -0.49 -16.26
CA ASP A 173 3.39 0.19 -17.25
C ASP A 173 1.92 -0.16 -17.02
N PRO A 174 1.06 0.79 -16.69
CA PRO A 174 -0.36 0.54 -16.50
C PRO A 174 -1.13 0.44 -17.83
N GLY A 175 -0.49 0.61 -18.97
CA GLY A 175 -1.10 0.52 -20.28
C GLY A 175 -2.32 1.44 -20.43
N MET A 176 -3.45 0.90 -20.91
CA MET A 176 -4.70 1.66 -21.10
C MET A 176 -5.30 2.22 -19.80
N LEU A 177 -4.87 1.75 -18.63
CA LEU A 177 -5.31 2.32 -17.35
C LEU A 177 -4.84 3.76 -17.13
N GLN A 178 -3.87 4.25 -17.93
CA GLN A 178 -3.46 5.66 -17.94
C GLN A 178 -4.47 6.58 -18.63
N TRP A 179 -5.28 6.06 -19.54
CA TRP A 179 -6.15 6.87 -20.38
C TRP A 179 -7.38 7.34 -19.60
N PRO A 180 -7.65 8.65 -19.54
CA PRO A 180 -8.85 9.16 -18.89
C PRO A 180 -10.12 8.51 -19.44
N LEU A 181 -11.11 8.28 -18.59
CA LEU A 181 -12.39 7.62 -18.83
C LEU A 181 -12.25 6.11 -19.19
N VAL A 182 -11.37 5.76 -20.11
CA VAL A 182 -11.13 4.36 -20.50
C VAL A 182 -10.48 3.60 -19.36
N GLY A 183 -9.47 4.16 -18.73
CA GLY A 183 -8.78 3.56 -17.59
C GLY A 183 -9.69 3.39 -16.38
N GLU A 184 -10.51 4.39 -16.06
CA GLU A 184 -11.51 4.29 -14.98
C GLU A 184 -12.52 3.16 -15.26
N TYR A 185 -13.00 3.06 -16.49
CA TYR A 185 -13.93 2.01 -16.89
C TYR A 185 -13.28 0.63 -16.78
N LEU A 186 -12.13 0.43 -17.43
CA LEU A 186 -11.41 -0.84 -17.42
C LEU A 186 -11.02 -1.26 -16.00
N PHE A 187 -10.55 -0.31 -15.20
CA PHE A 187 -10.19 -0.59 -13.82
C PHE A 187 -11.39 -1.12 -13.04
N ARG A 188 -12.53 -0.43 -13.09
CA ARG A 188 -13.75 -0.81 -12.36
C ARG A 188 -14.34 -2.13 -12.83
N VAL A 189 -14.32 -2.40 -14.14
CA VAL A 189 -14.99 -3.56 -14.71
C VAL A 189 -14.10 -4.80 -14.74
N ALA A 190 -12.82 -4.65 -15.00
CA ALA A 190 -11.90 -5.76 -15.23
C ALA A 190 -10.89 -5.98 -14.09
N VAL A 191 -10.34 -4.90 -13.49
CA VAL A 191 -9.24 -5.02 -12.52
C VAL A 191 -9.78 -5.13 -11.10
N LEU A 192 -10.56 -4.14 -10.66
CA LEU A 192 -11.05 -4.04 -9.28
C LEU A 192 -11.74 -5.32 -8.77
N PRO A 193 -12.64 -5.98 -9.53
CA PRO A 193 -13.31 -7.19 -9.04
C PRO A 193 -12.37 -8.35 -8.72
N GLY A 194 -11.23 -8.43 -9.39
CA GLY A 194 -10.24 -9.49 -9.19
C GLY A 194 -9.22 -9.21 -8.10
N MET A 195 -9.14 -7.98 -7.57
CA MET A 195 -8.05 -7.58 -6.66
C MET A 195 -7.97 -8.41 -5.39
N ALA A 196 -9.10 -8.77 -4.81
CA ALA A 196 -9.10 -9.57 -3.57
C ALA A 196 -8.54 -10.99 -3.80
N ALA A 197 -8.95 -11.64 -4.90
CA ALA A 197 -8.41 -12.95 -5.26
C ALA A 197 -6.93 -12.87 -5.66
N GLY A 198 -6.53 -11.76 -6.29
CA GLY A 198 -5.14 -11.53 -6.69
C GLY A 198 -4.16 -11.38 -5.52
N GLN A 199 -4.66 -11.09 -4.30
CA GLN A 199 -3.79 -10.97 -3.11
C GLN A 199 -3.06 -12.27 -2.77
N SER A 200 -3.57 -13.42 -3.17
CA SER A 200 -2.91 -14.71 -2.92
C SER A 200 -1.54 -14.84 -3.62
N SER A 201 -1.32 -14.09 -4.72
CA SER A 201 -0.04 -14.10 -5.45
C SER A 201 1.10 -13.41 -4.71
N ASP A 202 0.81 -12.69 -3.61
CA ASP A 202 1.83 -12.05 -2.78
C ASP A 202 2.51 -13.04 -1.82
N PHE A 203 1.95 -14.26 -1.67
CA PHE A 203 2.50 -15.30 -0.82
C PHE A 203 3.19 -16.39 -1.64
N ALA A 204 4.25 -16.95 -1.08
CA ALA A 204 4.81 -18.24 -1.55
C ALA A 204 3.90 -19.41 -1.15
N HIS A 205 3.24 -19.29 0.01
CA HIS A 205 2.36 -20.30 0.60
C HIS A 205 0.95 -19.73 0.90
N PRO A 206 0.15 -19.39 -0.13
CA PRO A 206 -1.17 -18.77 0.06
C PRO A 206 -2.16 -19.61 0.85
N GLU A 207 -1.98 -20.94 0.88
CA GLU A 207 -2.81 -21.87 1.65
C GLU A 207 -2.73 -21.67 3.17
N ARG A 208 -1.68 -21.00 3.65
CA ARG A 208 -1.51 -20.63 5.07
C ARG A 208 -2.36 -19.42 5.46
N PHE A 209 -2.89 -18.68 4.46
CA PHE A 209 -3.64 -17.43 4.65
C PHE A 209 -5.00 -17.46 3.95
N PRO A 210 -5.87 -18.45 4.24
CA PRO A 210 -7.12 -18.68 3.50
C PRO A 210 -8.10 -17.52 3.61
N GLU A 211 -8.07 -16.76 4.71
CA GLU A 211 -8.99 -15.63 4.97
C GLU A 211 -8.51 -14.30 4.38
N TRP A 212 -7.30 -14.26 3.80
CA TRP A 212 -6.67 -13.02 3.37
C TRP A 212 -7.49 -12.25 2.35
N ALA A 213 -8.01 -12.94 1.34
CA ALA A 213 -8.84 -12.33 0.30
C ALA A 213 -10.16 -11.76 0.88
N GLU A 214 -10.78 -12.42 1.88
CA GLU A 214 -12.00 -11.92 2.50
C GLU A 214 -11.73 -10.67 3.33
N ARG A 215 -10.67 -10.69 4.13
CA ARG A 215 -10.23 -9.53 4.89
C ARG A 215 -9.93 -8.34 4.00
N TYR A 216 -9.33 -8.58 2.83
CA TYR A 216 -9.07 -7.54 1.85
C TYR A 216 -10.36 -6.94 1.27
N ARG A 217 -11.40 -7.76 1.01
CA ARG A 217 -12.69 -7.32 0.45
C ARG A 217 -13.41 -6.30 1.31
N GLU A 218 -13.21 -6.30 2.62
CA GLU A 218 -13.87 -5.38 3.54
C GLU A 218 -13.68 -3.91 3.12
N GLN A 219 -12.46 -3.50 2.84
CA GLN A 219 -12.17 -2.13 2.43
C GLN A 219 -12.70 -1.76 1.03
N MET A 220 -12.88 -2.77 0.15
CA MET A 220 -13.38 -2.56 -1.21
C MET A 220 -14.85 -2.15 -1.25
N ARG A 221 -15.58 -2.33 -0.15
CA ARG A 221 -17.00 -1.93 -0.03
C ARG A 221 -17.19 -0.42 0.07
N TYR A 222 -16.16 0.31 0.45
CA TYR A 222 -16.25 1.74 0.72
C TYR A 222 -15.96 2.58 -0.52
N CYS A 223 -16.87 3.52 -0.80
CA CYS A 223 -16.78 4.44 -1.93
C CYS A 223 -15.42 5.15 -2.01
N GLY A 224 -14.82 5.16 -3.19
CA GLY A 224 -13.55 5.84 -3.47
C GLY A 224 -12.31 4.96 -3.34
N PHE A 225 -12.44 3.68 -2.93
CA PHE A 225 -11.32 2.75 -2.88
C PHE A 225 -10.70 2.57 -4.27
N GLY A 226 -11.48 2.16 -5.27
CA GLY A 226 -10.97 1.92 -6.62
C GLY A 226 -10.36 3.17 -7.26
N ARG A 227 -10.95 4.35 -7.00
CA ARG A 227 -10.37 5.63 -7.46
C ARG A 227 -9.00 5.88 -6.83
N ALA A 228 -8.85 5.67 -5.53
CA ALA A 228 -7.59 5.85 -4.83
C ALA A 228 -6.51 4.87 -5.33
N ILE A 229 -6.88 3.60 -5.52
CA ILE A 229 -5.97 2.57 -6.04
C ILE A 229 -5.52 2.89 -7.48
N LEU A 230 -6.46 3.23 -8.36
CA LEU A 230 -6.11 3.59 -9.75
C LEU A 230 -5.22 4.84 -9.80
N SER A 231 -5.52 5.84 -8.98
CA SER A 231 -4.68 7.04 -8.91
C SER A 231 -3.27 6.73 -8.40
N THR A 232 -3.14 5.87 -7.37
CA THR A 232 -1.82 5.43 -6.89
C THR A 232 -1.06 4.63 -7.97
N LEU A 233 -1.76 3.77 -8.72
CA LEU A 233 -1.16 3.06 -9.84
C LEU A 233 -0.55 4.04 -10.86
N ARG A 234 -1.27 5.11 -11.18
CA ARG A 234 -0.84 6.13 -12.15
C ARG A 234 0.28 7.03 -11.65
N HIS A 235 0.34 7.32 -10.35
CA HIS A 235 1.22 8.38 -9.82
C HIS A 235 2.37 7.87 -8.94
N VAL A 236 2.31 6.62 -8.46
CA VAL A 236 3.38 5.99 -7.68
C VAL A 236 4.00 4.81 -8.42
N ILE A 237 3.17 3.83 -8.83
CA ILE A 237 3.70 2.56 -9.38
C ILE A 237 4.39 2.76 -10.74
N THR A 238 4.08 3.84 -11.44
CA THR A 238 4.74 4.23 -12.69
C THR A 238 6.02 5.03 -12.48
N ARG A 239 6.39 5.38 -11.25
CA ARG A 239 7.58 6.19 -10.95
C ARG A 239 8.74 5.31 -10.55
N ASP A 240 9.91 5.61 -11.11
CA ASP A 240 11.15 4.92 -10.76
C ASP A 240 11.59 5.31 -9.33
N PRO A 241 11.69 4.35 -8.38
CA PRO A 241 12.13 4.64 -7.02
C PRO A 241 13.65 4.72 -6.88
N MET A 242 14.42 4.28 -7.87
CA MET A 242 15.88 4.13 -7.75
C MET A 242 16.61 5.42 -7.41
N PRO A 243 16.29 6.60 -8.00
CA PRO A 243 16.92 7.86 -7.61
C PRO A 243 16.71 8.20 -6.13
N THR A 244 15.56 7.84 -5.56
CA THR A 244 15.27 8.08 -4.15
C THR A 244 16.11 7.16 -3.25
N TYR A 245 16.26 5.88 -3.61
CA TYR A 245 17.15 4.96 -2.86
C TYR A 245 18.62 5.39 -2.92
N GLN A 246 19.09 5.90 -4.07
CA GLN A 246 20.42 6.48 -4.20
C GLN A 246 20.62 7.69 -3.27
N ALA A 247 19.62 8.56 -3.18
CA ALA A 247 19.64 9.71 -2.28
C ALA A 247 19.64 9.29 -0.79
N VAL A 248 18.96 8.21 -0.42
CA VAL A 248 19.03 7.59 0.91
C VAL A 248 20.46 7.08 1.18
N GLY A 249 21.05 6.34 0.25
CA GLY A 249 22.41 5.80 0.38
C GLY A 249 23.47 6.88 0.62
N ALA A 250 23.31 8.05 -0.03
CA ALA A 250 24.20 9.19 0.16
C ALA A 250 24.16 9.77 1.59
N GLN A 251 23.09 9.54 2.37
CA GLN A 251 22.95 10.03 3.75
C GLN A 251 23.71 9.20 4.80
N ARG A 252 24.21 8.00 4.43
CA ARG A 252 24.97 7.08 5.32
C ARG A 252 24.24 6.74 6.63
N ARG A 253 22.90 6.67 6.60
CA ARG A 253 22.11 6.22 7.76
C ARG A 253 22.04 4.70 7.82
N PRO A 254 21.78 4.12 9.00
CA PRO A 254 21.52 2.69 9.10
C PRO A 254 20.30 2.29 8.27
N VAL A 255 20.48 1.31 7.35
CA VAL A 255 19.41 0.75 6.52
C VAL A 255 19.45 -0.76 6.65
N LEU A 256 18.27 -1.38 6.89
CA LEU A 256 18.05 -2.82 6.78
C LEU A 256 17.16 -3.08 5.58
N LEU A 257 17.63 -3.88 4.66
CA LEU A 257 16.88 -4.38 3.51
C LEU A 257 16.53 -5.85 3.75
N ILE A 258 15.24 -6.18 3.70
CA ILE A 258 14.75 -7.56 3.84
C ILE A 258 14.02 -7.92 2.55
N TRP A 259 14.22 -9.17 2.05
CA TRP A 259 13.57 -9.61 0.82
C TRP A 259 13.31 -11.11 0.78
N GLY A 260 12.05 -11.50 0.46
CA GLY A 260 11.66 -12.89 0.25
C GLY A 260 12.23 -13.45 -1.06
N GLU A 261 12.85 -14.62 -1.01
CA GLU A 261 13.50 -15.23 -2.18
C GLU A 261 12.50 -15.67 -3.25
N GLN A 262 11.23 -15.91 -2.87
CA GLN A 262 10.15 -16.31 -3.78
C GLN A 262 9.19 -15.16 -4.09
N ASP A 263 9.62 -13.90 -3.89
CA ASP A 263 8.83 -12.74 -4.22
C ASP A 263 8.67 -12.59 -5.74
N HIS A 264 7.42 -12.71 -6.21
CA HIS A 264 7.02 -12.52 -7.60
C HIS A 264 6.38 -11.15 -7.84
N THR A 265 5.98 -10.46 -6.78
CA THR A 265 5.35 -9.12 -6.84
C THR A 265 6.41 -8.04 -7.04
N THR A 266 7.47 -8.06 -6.24
CA THR A 266 8.72 -7.33 -6.46
C THR A 266 9.84 -8.37 -6.59
N PRO A 267 10.15 -8.83 -7.82
CA PRO A 267 11.02 -9.99 -8.02
C PRO A 267 12.33 -9.91 -7.25
N TYR A 268 12.68 -10.99 -6.53
CA TYR A 268 13.88 -11.07 -5.69
C TYR A 268 15.15 -10.59 -6.38
N SER A 269 15.30 -10.84 -7.68
CA SER A 269 16.44 -10.37 -8.47
C SER A 269 16.66 -8.85 -8.44
N GLN A 270 15.61 -8.09 -8.12
CA GLN A 270 15.67 -6.63 -8.03
C GLN A 270 16.40 -6.14 -6.76
N ASN A 271 16.63 -7.01 -5.75
CA ASN A 271 17.41 -6.64 -4.58
C ASN A 271 18.80 -6.12 -4.95
N VAL A 272 19.40 -6.64 -6.02
CA VAL A 272 20.76 -6.27 -6.45
C VAL A 272 20.84 -4.77 -6.77
N GLN A 273 19.88 -4.24 -7.53
CA GLN A 273 19.87 -2.82 -7.88
C GLN A 273 19.56 -1.93 -6.69
N VAL A 274 18.66 -2.37 -5.78
CA VAL A 274 18.35 -1.60 -4.56
C VAL A 274 19.56 -1.56 -3.64
N ARG A 275 20.26 -2.68 -3.44
CA ARG A 275 21.49 -2.76 -2.64
C ARG A 275 22.60 -1.88 -3.21
N GLN A 276 22.74 -1.85 -4.53
CA GLN A 276 23.71 -0.96 -5.20
C GLN A 276 23.36 0.51 -4.97
N ALA A 277 22.08 0.86 -5.03
CA ALA A 277 21.60 2.23 -4.80
C ALA A 277 21.78 2.69 -3.35
N LEU A 278 21.52 1.81 -2.39
CA LEU A 278 21.65 2.11 -0.95
C LEU A 278 23.10 2.22 -0.48
N GLY A 279 24.05 1.55 -1.17
CA GLY A 279 25.45 1.48 -0.73
C GLY A 279 25.60 0.67 0.56
N GLU A 280 26.05 1.27 1.67
CA GLU A 280 26.20 0.58 2.94
C GLU A 280 24.82 0.28 3.57
N HIS A 281 24.53 -0.98 3.84
CA HIS A 281 23.27 -1.46 4.40
C HIS A 281 23.42 -2.86 4.99
N GLU A 282 22.52 -3.25 5.89
CA GLU A 282 22.33 -4.65 6.27
C GLU A 282 21.33 -5.31 5.29
N PHE A 283 21.55 -6.56 4.94
CA PHE A 283 20.69 -7.31 4.03
C PHE A 283 20.29 -8.67 4.61
N LEU A 284 18.99 -8.93 4.65
CA LEU A 284 18.43 -10.21 5.03
C LEU A 284 17.67 -10.81 3.85
N SER A 285 18.16 -11.92 3.30
CA SER A 285 17.44 -12.78 2.38
C SER A 285 16.59 -13.76 3.15
N VAL A 286 15.29 -13.85 2.84
CA VAL A 286 14.35 -14.71 3.55
C VAL A 286 13.96 -15.86 2.64
N ALA A 287 14.53 -17.03 2.91
CA ALA A 287 14.20 -18.26 2.19
C ALA A 287 12.76 -18.69 2.49
N ASP A 288 12.10 -19.34 1.52
CA ASP A 288 10.75 -19.87 1.64
C ASP A 288 9.72 -18.81 2.00
N ALA A 289 9.85 -17.61 1.39
CA ALA A 289 8.94 -16.48 1.56
C ALA A 289 8.72 -15.72 0.25
N GLY A 290 7.49 -15.32 0.01
CA GLY A 290 7.07 -14.44 -1.08
C GLY A 290 7.21 -12.96 -0.73
N HIS A 291 6.30 -12.14 -1.26
CA HIS A 291 6.27 -10.68 -1.10
C HIS A 291 5.94 -10.22 0.33
N LEU A 292 5.37 -11.07 1.14
CA LEU A 292 5.00 -10.76 2.52
C LEU A 292 5.88 -11.57 3.49
N SER A 293 7.19 -11.43 3.33
CA SER A 293 8.21 -12.21 4.06
C SER A 293 8.04 -12.14 5.58
N HIS A 294 7.60 -11.00 6.11
CA HIS A 294 7.31 -10.79 7.53
C HIS A 294 6.09 -11.55 8.05
N LEU A 295 5.16 -11.94 7.17
CA LEU A 295 4.00 -12.79 7.52
C LEU A 295 4.31 -14.27 7.35
N GLU A 296 5.07 -14.64 6.31
CA GLU A 296 5.35 -16.04 6.00
C GLU A 296 6.47 -16.63 6.86
N ARG A 297 7.44 -15.79 7.26
CA ARG A 297 8.61 -16.20 8.05
C ARG A 297 8.85 -15.22 9.21
N PRO A 298 7.84 -14.99 10.08
CA PRO A 298 7.97 -14.06 11.21
C PRO A 298 9.13 -14.44 12.14
N GLU A 299 9.42 -15.74 12.32
CA GLU A 299 10.52 -16.25 13.13
C GLU A 299 11.91 -15.87 12.60
N VAL A 300 12.02 -15.45 11.34
CA VAL A 300 13.25 -14.95 10.72
C VAL A 300 13.27 -13.42 10.70
N VAL A 301 12.16 -12.81 10.28
CA VAL A 301 12.07 -11.37 10.04
C VAL A 301 11.97 -10.57 11.35
N GLU A 302 11.13 -10.99 12.30
CA GLU A 302 10.91 -10.25 13.55
C GLU A 302 12.17 -10.11 14.41
N PRO A 303 12.97 -11.19 14.67
CA PRO A 303 14.21 -11.04 15.40
C PRO A 303 15.22 -10.08 14.75
N ALA A 304 15.31 -10.12 13.41
CA ALA A 304 16.21 -9.21 12.68
C ALA A 304 15.74 -7.75 12.77
N LEU A 305 14.43 -7.50 12.64
CA LEU A 305 13.85 -6.17 12.86
C LEU A 305 14.12 -5.65 14.27
N ILE A 306 13.83 -6.46 15.28
CA ILE A 306 14.03 -6.09 16.70
C ILE A 306 15.50 -5.79 16.96
N ALA A 307 16.41 -6.64 16.52
CA ALA A 307 17.85 -6.43 16.70
C ALA A 307 18.34 -5.13 16.03
N PHE A 308 17.93 -4.88 14.79
CA PHE A 308 18.30 -3.69 14.04
C PHE A 308 17.75 -2.41 14.68
N LEU A 309 16.51 -2.40 15.12
CA LEU A 309 15.86 -1.25 15.75
C LEU A 309 16.36 -0.96 17.16
N ALA A 310 16.86 -1.97 17.88
CA ALA A 310 17.46 -1.84 19.21
C ALA A 310 18.94 -1.41 19.21
N SER A 311 19.61 -1.45 18.05
CA SER A 311 21.04 -1.05 17.95
C SER A 311 21.25 0.37 18.45
N PRO A 312 22.42 0.74 19.00
CA PRO A 312 22.69 2.08 19.52
C PRO A 312 22.75 3.17 18.45
#